data_fbfcfb925bca51e7295e2df9f1342842
#
_entry.id   fbfcfb925bca51e7295e2df9f1342842
#
_cell.length_a   1.000
_cell.length_b   1.000
_cell.length_c   1.000
_cell.angle_alpha   90.00
_cell.angle_beta   90.00
_cell.angle_gamma   90.00
#
_symmetry.space_group_name_H-M   'P 1'
#
loop_
_entity.id
_entity.type
_entity.pdbx_description
1 polymer ?
#
loop_
_entity_poly.entity_id
_entity_poly.type
_entity_poly.pdbx_seq_one_letter_code
_entity_poly.pdbx_strand_id
1 'polypeptide(L)'
;MNHYFNSNEDLKHKETETEYIYKFTKFNLNTDSGVFSKSGVDYATNILLENLPDLSGEVLDIGCGFGCVGIVLAKIYGDKINVAMSDVNERALDLAGKNAKKNGVNAKIIKSDGFENIPGNFDNIILNPPIHAGKSVIYKIYEEAYNHLNQSGGFFIVIQKKHGALSHKQKLEEIFGKENCFVVYQKKGFFMFEMRKK
;
A
#
# COMPACT_ATOMS: atom_id res chain seq x y z
N MET A 1 -4.56 10.51 21.92
CA MET A 1 -4.49 11.34 20.70
C MET A 1 -3.23 10.93 19.94
N ASN A 2 -3.39 10.36 18.77
CA ASN A 2 -2.30 9.68 18.08
C ASN A 2 -1.36 10.64 17.36
N HIS A 3 -0.15 10.79 17.87
CA HIS A 3 0.94 11.61 17.29
C HIS A 3 1.53 11.08 15.98
N TYR A 4 0.99 10.01 15.40
CA TYR A 4 1.51 9.42 14.16
C TYR A 4 1.13 10.20 12.90
N PHE A 5 0.04 10.94 12.96
CA PHE A 5 -0.47 11.76 11.85
C PHE A 5 -0.11 13.24 11.94
N ASN A 6 0.58 13.65 13.03
CA ASN A 6 1.13 14.99 13.07
C ASN A 6 2.19 15.07 11.97
N SER A 7 1.95 15.94 11.01
CA SER A 7 2.90 16.34 9.98
C SER A 7 4.29 16.42 10.61
N ASN A 8 5.25 15.65 10.06
CA ASN A 8 6.66 15.79 10.38
C ASN A 8 7.20 17.13 9.82
N GLU A 9 6.44 18.23 10.01
CA GLU A 9 6.75 19.57 9.53
C GLU A 9 8.08 20.08 10.06
N ASP A 10 8.47 19.64 11.25
CA ASP A 10 9.74 20.01 11.90
C ASP A 10 10.97 19.27 11.38
N LEU A 11 10.80 18.20 10.60
CA LEU A 11 11.94 17.47 10.02
C LEU A 11 12.43 18.21 8.78
N LYS A 12 13.71 18.63 8.81
CA LYS A 12 14.38 19.22 7.63
C LYS A 12 14.17 18.31 6.42
N HIS A 13 13.71 18.90 5.32
CA HIS A 13 13.59 18.23 4.04
C HIS A 13 14.97 17.72 3.61
N LYS A 14 15.08 16.43 3.38
CA LYS A 14 16.24 15.80 2.77
C LYS A 14 15.74 14.77 1.79
N GLU A 15 15.37 15.26 0.59
CA GLU A 15 15.06 14.36 -0.51
C GLU A 15 16.32 13.60 -0.93
N THR A 16 16.17 12.31 -1.14
CA THR A 16 17.19 11.41 -1.68
C THR A 16 16.60 10.61 -2.82
N GLU A 17 17.40 10.39 -3.86
CA GLU A 17 17.01 9.56 -4.97
C GLU A 17 17.46 8.13 -4.74
N THR A 18 16.61 7.17 -5.06
CA THR A 18 16.92 5.73 -5.03
C THR A 18 16.50 5.07 -6.34
N GLU A 19 17.28 4.10 -6.79
CA GLU A 19 16.92 3.24 -7.90
C GLU A 19 16.28 1.96 -7.39
N TYR A 20 15.22 1.53 -8.06
CA TYR A 20 14.57 0.26 -7.81
C TYR A 20 14.41 -0.49 -9.12
N ILE A 21 14.72 -1.78 -9.13
CA ILE A 21 14.55 -2.64 -10.32
C ILE A 21 13.51 -3.71 -10.01
N TYR A 22 12.46 -3.75 -10.81
CA TYR A 22 11.42 -4.76 -10.73
C TYR A 22 11.11 -5.32 -12.13
N LYS A 23 11.14 -6.65 -12.29
CA LYS A 23 10.90 -7.35 -13.57
C LYS A 23 11.67 -6.70 -14.74
N PHE A 24 12.97 -6.48 -14.57
CA PHE A 24 13.88 -5.82 -15.54
C PHE A 24 13.56 -4.36 -15.87
N THR A 25 12.58 -3.74 -15.21
CA THR A 25 12.25 -2.33 -15.36
C THR A 25 12.90 -1.53 -14.24
N LYS A 26 13.61 -0.46 -14.61
CA LYS A 26 14.23 0.47 -13.66
C LYS A 26 13.26 1.59 -13.30
N PHE A 27 13.16 1.88 -12.02
CA PHE A 27 12.39 2.97 -11.44
C PHE A 27 13.33 3.93 -10.70
N ASN A 28 13.17 5.23 -10.92
CA ASN A 28 13.88 6.26 -10.18
C ASN A 28 12.90 6.93 -9.21
N LEU A 29 13.11 6.75 -7.91
CA LEU A 29 12.18 7.16 -6.88
C LEU A 29 12.86 8.16 -5.93
N ASN A 30 12.20 9.26 -5.64
CA ASN A 30 12.61 10.18 -4.60
C ASN A 30 11.96 9.75 -3.27
N THR A 31 12.74 9.77 -2.20
CA THR A 31 12.28 9.56 -0.82
C THR A 31 12.66 10.78 0.03
N ASP A 32 12.10 10.90 1.24
CA ASP A 32 12.42 12.01 2.14
C ASP A 32 12.48 11.55 3.59
N SER A 33 13.21 12.28 4.41
CA SER A 33 13.38 12.00 5.85
C SER A 33 12.07 11.97 6.65
N GLY A 34 11.01 12.64 6.18
CA GLY A 34 9.67 12.65 6.77
C GLY A 34 8.70 11.59 6.23
N VAL A 35 9.14 10.72 5.34
CA VAL A 35 8.32 9.69 4.70
C VAL A 35 8.85 8.31 5.04
N PHE A 36 7.96 7.32 5.11
CA PHE A 36 8.32 5.93 5.38
C PHE A 36 9.34 5.41 4.36
N SER A 37 10.27 4.55 4.82
CA SER A 37 11.32 3.91 4.00
C SER A 37 12.32 4.89 3.37
N LYS A 38 12.96 5.71 4.23
CA LYS A 38 14.00 6.72 3.86
C LYS A 38 15.15 6.17 3.02
N SER A 39 15.48 4.89 3.15
CA SER A 39 16.60 4.21 2.47
C SER A 39 16.22 3.53 1.15
N GLY A 40 15.02 3.76 0.65
CA GLY A 40 14.52 3.14 -0.58
C GLY A 40 13.39 2.13 -0.34
N VAL A 41 13.21 1.21 -1.28
CA VAL A 41 12.11 0.22 -1.21
C VAL A 41 12.40 -0.82 -0.14
N ASP A 42 11.51 -0.96 0.84
CA ASP A 42 11.68 -1.91 1.94
C ASP A 42 11.34 -3.35 1.53
N TYR A 43 11.76 -4.29 2.39
CA TYR A 43 11.57 -5.72 2.11
C TYR A 43 10.09 -6.15 2.10
N ALA A 44 9.21 -5.49 2.87
CA ALA A 44 7.78 -5.77 2.87
C ALA A 44 7.13 -5.36 1.54
N THR A 45 7.48 -4.19 1.03
CA THR A 45 7.07 -3.71 -0.31
C THR A 45 7.53 -4.67 -1.41
N ASN A 46 8.76 -5.20 -1.35
CA ASN A 46 9.22 -6.23 -2.30
C ASN A 46 8.36 -7.50 -2.23
N ILE A 47 8.04 -7.98 -1.01
CA ILE A 47 7.19 -9.16 -0.84
C ILE A 47 5.82 -8.94 -1.49
N LEU A 48 5.19 -7.77 -1.28
CA LEU A 48 3.93 -7.43 -1.92
C LEU A 48 4.05 -7.53 -3.43
N LEU A 49 4.97 -6.79 -4.04
CA LEU A 49 5.13 -6.72 -5.49
C LEU A 49 5.44 -8.09 -6.12
N GLU A 50 6.28 -8.90 -5.48
CA GLU A 50 6.69 -10.22 -6.00
C GLU A 50 5.60 -11.29 -5.90
N ASN A 51 4.62 -11.13 -5.00
CA ASN A 51 3.62 -12.16 -4.71
C ASN A 51 2.18 -11.71 -5.00
N LEU A 52 1.97 -10.52 -5.59
CA LEU A 52 0.67 -10.14 -6.14
C LEU A 52 0.31 -11.05 -7.34
N PRO A 53 -0.96 -11.45 -7.47
CA PRO A 53 -1.45 -12.10 -8.68
C PRO A 53 -1.45 -11.12 -9.87
N ASP A 54 -1.83 -11.60 -11.04
CA ASP A 54 -2.12 -10.71 -12.16
C ASP A 54 -3.31 -9.80 -11.80
N LEU A 55 -3.10 -8.49 -11.99
CA LEU A 55 -4.08 -7.47 -11.64
C LEU A 55 -4.76 -6.93 -12.89
N SER A 56 -6.03 -6.55 -12.74
CA SER A 56 -6.81 -5.83 -13.75
C SER A 56 -7.82 -4.90 -13.08
N GLY A 57 -8.30 -3.89 -13.82
CA GLY A 57 -9.33 -2.97 -13.37
C GLY A 57 -8.83 -1.88 -12.41
N GLU A 58 -9.67 -1.48 -11.47
CA GLU A 58 -9.37 -0.40 -10.51
C GLU A 58 -8.50 -0.90 -9.36
N VAL A 59 -7.35 -0.25 -9.12
CA VAL A 59 -6.37 -0.62 -8.10
C VAL A 59 -6.15 0.55 -7.14
N LEU A 60 -6.25 0.30 -5.84
CA LEU A 60 -5.91 1.26 -4.79
C LEU A 60 -4.66 0.83 -4.02
N ASP A 61 -3.64 1.68 -4.02
CA ASP A 61 -2.49 1.61 -3.11
C ASP A 61 -2.78 2.54 -1.93
N ILE A 62 -3.29 1.98 -0.82
CA ILE A 62 -3.67 2.75 0.38
C ILE A 62 -2.51 2.85 1.36
N GLY A 63 -2.22 4.06 1.86
CA GLY A 63 -1.00 4.33 2.62
C GLY A 63 0.24 4.25 1.73
N CYS A 64 0.16 4.84 0.53
CA CYS A 64 1.14 4.65 -0.54
C CYS A 64 2.54 5.21 -0.25
N GLY A 65 2.69 6.08 0.76
CA GLY A 65 3.95 6.75 1.04
C GLY A 65 4.43 7.54 -0.19
N PHE A 66 5.68 7.34 -0.60
CA PHE A 66 6.24 7.98 -1.81
C PHE A 66 5.80 7.32 -3.14
N GLY A 67 4.81 6.41 -3.10
CA GLY A 67 4.13 5.85 -4.26
C GLY A 67 4.79 4.63 -4.89
N CYS A 68 5.71 3.96 -4.21
CA CYS A 68 6.48 2.85 -4.81
C CYS A 68 5.59 1.76 -5.42
N VAL A 69 4.63 1.23 -4.65
CA VAL A 69 3.77 0.12 -5.10
C VAL A 69 2.91 0.56 -6.28
N GLY A 70 2.15 1.65 -6.12
CA GLY A 70 1.25 2.14 -7.17
C GLY A 70 1.98 2.47 -8.47
N ILE A 71 3.16 3.10 -8.40
CA ILE A 71 3.97 3.46 -9.58
C ILE A 71 4.50 2.22 -10.30
N VAL A 72 5.02 1.24 -9.55
CA VAL A 72 5.52 -0.01 -10.13
C VAL A 72 4.38 -0.73 -10.85
N LEU A 73 3.22 -0.86 -10.21
CA LEU A 73 2.06 -1.52 -10.80
C LEU A 73 1.57 -0.78 -12.05
N ALA A 74 1.38 0.54 -11.99
CA ALA A 74 0.96 1.34 -13.14
C ALA A 74 1.92 1.17 -14.33
N LYS A 75 3.23 1.12 -14.08
CA LYS A 75 4.22 0.95 -15.15
C LYS A 75 4.22 -0.45 -15.76
N ILE A 76 4.08 -1.48 -14.92
CA ILE A 76 4.17 -2.89 -15.38
C ILE A 76 2.89 -3.35 -16.08
N TYR A 77 1.72 -2.93 -15.57
CA TYR A 77 0.43 -3.37 -16.10
C TYR A 77 -0.13 -2.44 -17.19
N GLY A 78 0.33 -1.17 -17.24
CA GLY A 78 -0.12 -0.20 -18.23
C GLY A 78 -1.65 -0.05 -18.22
N ASP A 79 -2.26 -0.07 -19.40
CA ASP A 79 -3.70 0.15 -19.58
C ASP A 79 -4.60 -0.98 -19.02
N LYS A 80 -4.02 -2.05 -18.47
CA LYS A 80 -4.79 -3.13 -17.83
C LYS A 80 -5.36 -2.72 -16.47
N ILE A 81 -4.77 -1.70 -15.83
CA ILE A 81 -5.18 -1.21 -14.51
C ILE A 81 -5.27 0.31 -14.47
N ASN A 82 -6.19 0.82 -13.66
CA ASN A 82 -6.24 2.22 -13.26
C ASN A 82 -5.81 2.34 -11.80
N VAL A 83 -4.72 3.05 -11.54
CA VAL A 83 -4.15 3.13 -10.18
C VAL A 83 -4.56 4.42 -9.49
N ALA A 84 -5.11 4.28 -8.29
CA ALA A 84 -5.20 5.34 -7.29
C ALA A 84 -4.19 5.08 -6.17
N MET A 85 -3.51 6.15 -5.73
CA MET A 85 -2.58 6.14 -4.60
C MET A 85 -3.10 7.09 -3.54
N SER A 86 -3.22 6.65 -2.28
CA SER A 86 -3.69 7.52 -1.20
C SER A 86 -2.79 7.45 0.02
N ASP A 87 -2.67 8.59 0.70
CA ASP A 87 -1.97 8.71 1.99
C ASP A 87 -2.58 9.87 2.79
N VAL A 88 -2.40 9.87 4.10
CA VAL A 88 -2.77 11.00 4.96
C VAL A 88 -1.71 12.09 4.94
N ASN A 89 -0.47 11.74 4.65
CA ASN A 89 0.69 12.63 4.67
C ASN A 89 0.85 13.35 3.32
N GLU A 90 0.59 14.65 3.28
CA GLU A 90 0.74 15.48 2.07
C GLU A 90 2.14 15.41 1.46
N ARG A 91 3.17 15.40 2.29
CA ARG A 91 4.57 15.29 1.85
C ARG A 91 4.84 13.97 1.13
N ALA A 92 4.21 12.88 1.58
CA ALA A 92 4.27 11.59 0.89
C ALA A 92 3.58 11.66 -0.48
N LEU A 93 2.41 12.29 -0.55
CA LEU A 93 1.65 12.46 -1.79
C LEU A 93 2.37 13.35 -2.80
N ASP A 94 3.03 14.43 -2.37
CA ASP A 94 3.87 15.27 -3.23
C ASP A 94 5.02 14.46 -3.86
N LEU A 95 5.66 13.61 -3.05
CA LEU A 95 6.69 12.69 -3.55
C LEU A 95 6.11 11.65 -4.51
N ALA A 96 4.95 11.06 -4.19
CA ALA A 96 4.27 10.11 -5.06
C ALA A 96 3.94 10.74 -6.43
N GLY A 97 3.47 11.99 -6.45
CA GLY A 97 3.23 12.76 -7.68
C GLY A 97 4.49 13.01 -8.50
N LYS A 98 5.56 13.48 -7.85
CA LYS A 98 6.87 13.67 -8.50
C LYS A 98 7.39 12.35 -9.08
N ASN A 99 7.30 11.27 -8.32
CA ASN A 99 7.77 9.95 -8.71
C ASN A 99 6.94 9.35 -9.85
N ALA A 100 5.62 9.49 -9.84
CA ALA A 100 4.74 9.06 -10.94
C ALA A 100 5.15 9.77 -12.24
N LYS A 101 5.28 11.10 -12.21
CA LYS A 101 5.73 11.90 -13.36
C LYS A 101 7.12 11.47 -13.85
N LYS A 102 8.08 11.27 -12.94
CA LYS A 102 9.46 10.87 -13.25
C LYS A 102 9.54 9.51 -13.95
N ASN A 103 8.66 8.58 -13.58
CA ASN A 103 8.59 7.24 -14.17
C ASN A 103 7.62 7.15 -15.36
N GLY A 104 6.99 8.26 -15.75
CA GLY A 104 6.07 8.32 -16.89
C GLY A 104 4.83 7.46 -16.71
N VAL A 105 4.25 7.45 -15.50
CA VAL A 105 3.00 6.76 -15.19
C VAL A 105 1.92 7.75 -14.81
N ASN A 106 0.68 7.41 -15.14
CA ASN A 106 -0.50 8.14 -14.71
C ASN A 106 -1.16 7.40 -13.54
N ALA A 107 -1.36 8.10 -12.42
CA ALA A 107 -2.04 7.57 -11.26
C ALA A 107 -2.83 8.69 -10.57
N LYS A 108 -4.00 8.37 -10.05
CA LYS A 108 -4.80 9.31 -9.26
C LYS A 108 -4.21 9.41 -7.86
N ILE A 109 -3.90 10.62 -7.39
CA ILE A 109 -3.35 10.87 -6.06
C ILE A 109 -4.41 11.49 -5.18
N ILE A 110 -4.66 10.90 -4.00
CA ILE A 110 -5.78 11.27 -3.14
C ILE A 110 -5.26 11.45 -1.71
N LYS A 111 -5.48 12.63 -1.11
CA LYS A 111 -5.29 12.81 0.33
C LYS A 111 -6.47 12.22 1.09
N SER A 112 -6.21 11.22 1.94
CA SER A 112 -7.26 10.55 2.72
C SER A 112 -6.71 9.97 4.02
N ASP A 113 -7.44 10.11 5.11
CA ASP A 113 -7.24 9.29 6.31
C ASP A 113 -8.05 8.01 6.16
N GLY A 114 -7.34 6.87 5.95
CA GLY A 114 -7.99 5.65 5.54
C GLY A 114 -8.83 5.86 4.27
N PHE A 115 -10.12 5.57 4.32
CA PHE A 115 -11.04 5.66 3.19
C PHE A 115 -11.93 6.92 3.17
N GLU A 116 -11.75 7.88 4.07
CA GLU A 116 -12.66 9.05 4.22
C GLU A 116 -12.92 9.81 2.92
N ASN A 117 -11.89 9.94 2.06
CA ASN A 117 -11.97 10.67 0.79
C ASN A 117 -11.80 9.75 -0.44
N ILE A 118 -11.85 8.44 -0.26
CA ILE A 118 -11.69 7.49 -1.36
C ILE A 118 -13.02 7.29 -2.08
N PRO A 119 -13.15 7.71 -3.35
CA PRO A 119 -14.39 7.53 -4.10
C PRO A 119 -14.47 6.15 -4.73
N GLY A 120 -15.65 5.57 -4.74
CA GLY A 120 -15.96 4.35 -5.50
C GLY A 120 -15.41 3.06 -4.90
N ASN A 121 -15.36 2.04 -5.74
CA ASN A 121 -14.91 0.71 -5.38
C ASN A 121 -13.74 0.27 -6.27
N PHE A 122 -13.00 -0.73 -5.83
CA PHE A 122 -11.79 -1.24 -6.47
C PHE A 122 -11.85 -2.75 -6.67
N ASP A 123 -11.19 -3.20 -7.73
CA ASP A 123 -10.99 -4.64 -7.98
C ASP A 123 -9.84 -5.18 -7.14
N ASN A 124 -8.87 -4.31 -6.81
CA ASN A 124 -7.73 -4.69 -5.98
C ASN A 124 -7.36 -3.54 -5.04
N ILE A 125 -7.19 -3.85 -3.76
CA ILE A 125 -6.70 -2.92 -2.74
C ILE A 125 -5.42 -3.50 -2.15
N ILE A 126 -4.37 -2.68 -2.05
CA ILE A 126 -3.04 -3.09 -1.60
C ILE A 126 -2.65 -2.22 -0.41
N LEU A 127 -2.11 -2.85 0.63
CA LEU A 127 -1.71 -2.17 1.85
C LEU A 127 -0.40 -2.73 2.42
N ASN A 128 0.59 -1.87 2.58
CA ASN A 128 1.70 -2.08 3.52
C ASN A 128 1.37 -1.30 4.79
N PRO A 129 0.81 -1.92 5.85
CA PRO A 129 0.14 -1.17 6.91
C PRO A 129 1.09 -0.35 7.77
N PRO A 130 0.65 0.85 8.23
CA PRO A 130 1.40 1.69 9.16
C PRO A 130 1.34 1.10 10.58
N ILE A 131 2.21 0.14 10.89
CA ILE A 131 2.17 -0.64 12.14
C ILE A 131 2.22 0.24 13.40
N HIS A 132 2.90 1.37 13.34
CA HIS A 132 3.00 2.32 14.45
C HIS A 132 1.70 3.10 14.72
N ALA A 133 0.74 3.11 13.79
CA ALA A 133 -0.57 3.73 14.02
C ALA A 133 -1.45 2.94 15.01
N GLY A 134 -1.07 1.69 15.29
CA GLY A 134 -1.78 0.81 16.21
C GLY A 134 -2.87 -0.04 15.54
N LYS A 135 -3.22 -1.14 16.20
CA LYS A 135 -4.13 -2.14 15.63
C LYS A 135 -5.54 -1.60 15.34
N SER A 136 -6.06 -0.71 16.18
CA SER A 136 -7.41 -0.14 15.98
C SER A 136 -7.55 0.60 14.66
N VAL A 137 -6.55 1.41 14.32
CA VAL A 137 -6.50 2.14 13.04
C VAL A 137 -6.42 1.16 11.87
N ILE A 138 -5.51 0.19 11.94
CA ILE A 138 -5.31 -0.79 10.88
C ILE A 138 -6.56 -1.67 10.67
N TYR A 139 -7.24 -2.06 11.76
CA TYR A 139 -8.45 -2.88 11.67
C TYR A 139 -9.63 -2.11 11.07
N LYS A 140 -9.75 -0.80 11.37
CA LYS A 140 -10.70 0.07 10.68
C LYS A 140 -10.44 0.08 9.16
N ILE A 141 -9.17 0.23 8.74
CA ILE A 141 -8.81 0.17 7.32
C ILE A 141 -9.22 -1.18 6.67
N TYR A 142 -9.11 -2.31 7.38
CA TYR A 142 -9.54 -3.61 6.85
C TYR A 142 -11.04 -3.69 6.61
N GLU A 143 -11.85 -3.19 7.56
CA GLU A 143 -13.30 -3.14 7.45
C GLU A 143 -13.74 -2.23 6.30
N GLU A 144 -13.11 -1.07 6.17
CA GLU A 144 -13.35 -0.13 5.09
C GLU A 144 -12.90 -0.69 3.73
N ALA A 145 -11.75 -1.39 3.67
CA ALA A 145 -11.29 -2.06 2.46
C ALA A 145 -12.32 -3.10 1.96
N TYR A 146 -12.90 -3.89 2.87
CA TYR A 146 -13.97 -4.81 2.49
C TYR A 146 -15.15 -4.09 1.84
N ASN A 147 -15.56 -2.94 2.39
CA ASN A 147 -16.69 -2.17 1.85
C ASN A 147 -16.39 -1.58 0.47
N HIS A 148 -15.14 -1.14 0.24
CA HIS A 148 -14.68 -0.54 -1.01
C HIS A 148 -14.16 -1.55 -2.06
N LEU A 149 -14.23 -2.85 -1.81
CA LEU A 149 -13.97 -3.84 -2.84
C LEU A 149 -15.19 -4.10 -3.71
N ASN A 150 -14.96 -4.28 -4.99
CA ASN A 150 -15.92 -4.88 -5.91
C ASN A 150 -16.16 -6.35 -5.55
N GLN A 151 -17.25 -6.93 -6.06
CA GLN A 151 -17.50 -8.37 -5.95
C GLN A 151 -16.34 -9.15 -6.57
N SER A 152 -15.87 -10.19 -5.90
CA SER A 152 -14.66 -10.96 -6.24
C SER A 152 -13.33 -10.18 -6.18
N GLY A 153 -13.36 -8.93 -5.75
CA GLY A 153 -12.16 -8.10 -5.57
C GLY A 153 -11.20 -8.63 -4.52
N GLY A 154 -9.92 -8.28 -4.66
CA GLY A 154 -8.83 -8.74 -3.81
C GLY A 154 -8.28 -7.67 -2.88
N PHE A 155 -8.05 -8.01 -1.61
CA PHE A 155 -7.29 -7.19 -0.67
C PHE A 155 -5.97 -7.87 -0.31
N PHE A 156 -4.87 -7.15 -0.44
CA PHE A 156 -3.51 -7.70 -0.28
C PHE A 156 -2.76 -6.92 0.77
N ILE A 157 -2.21 -7.62 1.78
CA ILE A 157 -1.43 -7.00 2.84
C ILE A 157 -0.17 -7.79 3.18
N VAL A 158 0.86 -7.09 3.65
CA VAL A 158 2.07 -7.70 4.19
C VAL A 158 2.27 -7.32 5.64
N ILE A 159 2.58 -8.29 6.52
CA ILE A 159 2.77 -8.05 7.95
C ILE A 159 3.95 -8.88 8.47
N GLN A 160 4.79 -8.26 9.30
CA GLN A 160 5.83 -8.98 10.04
C GLN A 160 5.24 -9.78 11.20
N LYS A 161 5.75 -11.00 11.43
CA LYS A 161 5.35 -11.87 12.55
C LYS A 161 5.42 -11.16 13.90
N LYS A 162 6.51 -10.42 14.15
CA LYS A 162 6.72 -9.66 15.40
C LYS A 162 5.69 -8.53 15.61
N HIS A 163 5.01 -8.09 14.56
CA HIS A 163 3.94 -7.08 14.63
C HIS A 163 2.54 -7.71 14.77
N GLY A 164 2.48 -9.02 15.08
CA GLY A 164 1.23 -9.70 15.39
C GLY A 164 0.49 -10.24 14.16
N ALA A 165 1.21 -10.73 13.15
CA ALA A 165 0.62 -11.26 11.90
C ALA A 165 -0.54 -12.24 12.14
N LEU A 166 -0.50 -13.08 13.19
CA LEU A 166 -1.58 -14.02 13.50
C LEU A 166 -2.86 -13.32 13.97
N SER A 167 -2.76 -12.27 14.78
CA SER A 167 -3.94 -11.50 15.20
C SER A 167 -4.51 -10.66 14.06
N HIS A 168 -3.68 -10.19 13.14
CA HIS A 168 -4.15 -9.56 11.89
C HIS A 168 -4.89 -10.56 11.01
N LYS A 169 -4.33 -11.78 10.85
CA LYS A 169 -5.00 -12.86 10.13
C LYS A 169 -6.38 -13.17 10.70
N GLN A 170 -6.48 -13.33 12.04
CA GLN A 170 -7.75 -13.58 12.69
C GLN A 170 -8.77 -12.46 12.40
N LYS A 171 -8.38 -11.19 12.52
CA LYS A 171 -9.28 -10.06 12.20
C LYS A 171 -9.72 -10.06 10.74
N LEU A 172 -8.83 -10.41 9.81
CA LEU A 172 -9.17 -10.53 8.39
C LEU A 172 -10.15 -11.69 8.14
N GLU A 173 -9.96 -12.83 8.81
CA GLU A 173 -10.88 -13.96 8.74
C GLU A 173 -12.28 -13.63 9.30
N GLU A 174 -12.36 -12.77 10.33
CA GLU A 174 -13.62 -12.23 10.86
C GLU A 174 -14.37 -11.36 9.83
N ILE A 175 -13.64 -10.57 9.03
CA ILE A 175 -14.23 -9.64 8.05
C ILE A 175 -14.58 -10.35 6.74
N PHE A 176 -13.67 -11.14 6.19
CA PHE A 176 -13.78 -11.73 4.85
C PHE A 176 -14.33 -13.16 4.84
N GLY A 177 -14.37 -13.82 5.99
CA GLY A 177 -14.60 -15.26 6.10
C GLY A 177 -13.30 -16.05 5.95
N LYS A 178 -13.13 -17.10 6.77
CA LYS A 178 -11.89 -17.88 6.84
C LYS A 178 -11.51 -18.53 5.49
N GLU A 179 -12.52 -18.97 4.74
CA GLU A 179 -12.35 -19.60 3.43
C GLU A 179 -11.90 -18.64 2.32
N ASN A 180 -11.98 -17.34 2.58
CA ASN A 180 -11.60 -16.27 1.64
C ASN A 180 -10.26 -15.59 2.01
N CYS A 181 -9.56 -16.12 3.03
CA CYS A 181 -8.29 -15.58 3.52
C CYS A 181 -7.15 -16.56 3.28
N PHE A 182 -6.18 -16.18 2.46
CA PHE A 182 -5.08 -17.03 2.03
C PHE A 182 -3.74 -16.47 2.52
N VAL A 183 -2.83 -17.36 2.93
CA VAL A 183 -1.42 -17.00 3.17
C VAL A 183 -0.65 -17.28 1.90
N VAL A 184 -0.32 -16.24 1.14
CA VAL A 184 0.36 -16.37 -0.16
C VAL A 184 1.88 -16.32 -0.04
N TYR A 185 2.39 -15.76 1.07
CA TYR A 185 3.82 -15.77 1.39
C TYR A 185 4.04 -15.89 2.89
N GLN A 186 5.01 -16.76 3.29
CA GLN A 186 5.42 -16.91 4.69
C GLN A 186 6.90 -17.29 4.76
N LYS A 187 7.81 -16.33 4.80
CA LYS A 187 9.26 -16.54 4.96
C LYS A 187 9.90 -15.38 5.70
N LYS A 188 11.05 -15.62 6.32
CA LYS A 188 11.89 -14.61 6.99
C LYS A 188 11.12 -13.71 7.97
N GLY A 189 10.10 -14.27 8.63
CA GLY A 189 9.30 -13.52 9.60
C GLY A 189 8.27 -12.58 8.99
N PHE A 190 7.98 -12.65 7.69
CA PHE A 190 6.92 -11.93 7.03
C PHE A 190 5.83 -12.86 6.56
N PHE A 191 4.61 -12.33 6.56
CA PHE A 191 3.42 -12.94 5.98
C PHE A 191 2.82 -11.98 4.96
N MET A 192 2.42 -12.49 3.82
CA MET A 192 1.50 -11.80 2.93
C MET A 192 0.18 -12.54 2.91
N PHE A 193 -0.89 -11.80 3.09
CA PHE A 193 -2.26 -12.31 3.04
C PHE A 193 -2.97 -11.77 1.82
N GLU A 194 -3.74 -12.64 1.21
CA GLU A 194 -4.71 -12.31 0.17
C GLU A 194 -6.10 -12.62 0.70
N MET A 195 -7.02 -11.66 0.58
CA MET A 195 -8.43 -11.82 0.91
C MET A 195 -9.27 -11.56 -0.33
N ARG A 196 -10.36 -12.30 -0.48
CA ARG A 196 -11.32 -12.14 -1.58
C ARG A 196 -12.70 -11.78 -1.03
N LYS A 197 -13.32 -10.74 -1.62
CA LYS A 197 -14.72 -10.40 -1.32
C LYS A 197 -15.64 -11.34 -2.09
N LYS A 198 -16.56 -11.98 -1.39
CA LYS A 198 -17.66 -12.74 -2.02
C LYS A 198 -18.79 -11.85 -2.41
#